data_ae0b84907c1021d6f81c861c263c72f0
#
_entry.id   ae0b84907c1021d6f81c861c263c72f0
#
_cell.length_a   1.000
_cell.length_b   1.000
_cell.length_c   1.000
_cell.angle_alpha   90.00
_cell.angle_beta   90.00
_cell.angle_gamma   90.00
#
_symmetry.space_group_name_H-M   'P 1'
#
loop_
_entity.id
_entity.type
_entity.pdbx_description
1 polymer ?
#
loop_
_entity_poly.entity_id
_entity_poly.type
_entity_poly.pdbx_seq_one_letter_code
_entity_poly.pdbx_strand_id
1 'polypeptide(L)'
;PHLLAQFLGGADDNLEPTLEALVPGDDQPQRVFSAPTTAGIRTVVQQIINCPFSGVTKRLYLQGKVLELMALQIEGISAPVHQNRALKPETVARVQQAAMILRSHLEFPPCQTTLARQVGVSDRTLRRGFKLLLGTTVLGYLTEQRLLYAEQLLRDTSLSVTEVVYRCGYSNQGHFAAAFKRRFGITPKQCAMGCKGVN
;
A
#
# COMPACT_ATOMS: atom_id res chain seq x y z
N PRO A 1 -22.28 10.93 -4.71
CA PRO A 1 -22.74 12.00 -3.84
C PRO A 1 -24.05 11.65 -3.10
N HIS A 2 -25.07 11.11 -3.78
CA HIS A 2 -26.38 10.81 -3.19
C HIS A 2 -26.38 9.87 -1.99
N LEU A 3 -25.55 8.84 -1.98
CA LEU A 3 -25.48 7.86 -0.86
C LEU A 3 -24.97 8.50 0.45
N LEU A 4 -23.96 9.36 0.37
CA LEU A 4 -23.41 10.07 1.53
C LEU A 4 -24.44 11.03 2.13
N ALA A 5 -25.13 11.80 1.30
CA ALA A 5 -26.18 12.73 1.72
C ALA A 5 -27.35 11.99 2.41
N GLN A 6 -27.70 10.80 1.96
CA GLN A 6 -28.77 9.98 2.54
C GLN A 6 -28.44 9.42 3.94
N PHE A 7 -27.16 9.12 4.20
CA PHE A 7 -26.68 8.65 5.49
C PHE A 7 -26.40 9.79 6.48
N LEU A 8 -26.00 10.97 6.01
CA LEU A 8 -25.69 12.13 6.82
C LEU A 8 -26.92 12.99 7.12
N GLY A 9 -27.97 12.93 6.28
CA GLY A 9 -29.19 13.72 6.42
C GLY A 9 -30.12 13.34 7.59
N GLY A 10 -29.75 12.37 8.42
CA GLY A 10 -30.49 11.95 9.62
C GLY A 10 -29.76 12.19 10.95
N ALA A 11 -28.57 12.75 10.93
CA ALA A 11 -27.82 13.07 12.13
C ALA A 11 -27.92 14.57 12.44
N ASP A 12 -28.20 14.87 13.70
CA ASP A 12 -28.39 16.19 14.28
C ASP A 12 -27.55 17.32 13.63
N ASP A 13 -28.09 18.56 13.71
CA ASP A 13 -27.59 19.85 13.18
C ASP A 13 -26.14 20.25 13.54
N ASN A 14 -25.32 19.36 14.03
CA ASN A 14 -23.89 19.52 14.33
C ASN A 14 -23.01 18.60 13.46
N LEU A 15 -23.17 18.65 12.14
CA LEU A 15 -22.14 18.10 11.25
C LEU A 15 -20.81 18.80 11.52
N GLU A 16 -19.82 18.03 11.97
CA GLU A 16 -18.46 18.59 12.13
C GLU A 16 -18.03 19.30 10.83
N PRO A 17 -17.39 20.47 10.92
CA PRO A 17 -16.98 21.28 9.75
C PRO A 17 -16.17 20.48 8.70
N THR A 18 -15.60 19.35 9.13
CA THR A 18 -14.85 18.42 8.29
C THR A 18 -15.76 17.63 7.35
N LEU A 19 -16.99 17.32 7.77
CA LEU A 19 -17.97 16.57 6.96
C LEU A 19 -18.68 17.48 5.95
N GLU A 20 -18.90 18.76 6.28
CA GLU A 20 -19.41 19.76 5.33
C GLU A 20 -18.43 19.95 4.15
N ALA A 21 -17.12 19.87 4.41
CA ALA A 21 -16.09 19.96 3.38
C ALA A 21 -16.03 18.74 2.44
N LEU A 22 -16.65 17.60 2.83
CA LEU A 22 -16.69 16.35 2.04
C LEU A 22 -17.91 16.28 1.11
N VAL A 23 -18.93 17.10 1.33
CA VAL A 23 -20.12 17.22 0.47
C VAL A 23 -20.03 18.56 -0.28
N PRO A 24 -19.36 18.62 -1.44
CA PRO A 24 -19.27 19.86 -2.19
C PRO A 24 -20.68 20.26 -2.66
N GLY A 25 -21.07 21.51 -2.38
CA GLY A 25 -22.17 22.15 -3.09
C GLY A 25 -21.85 22.24 -4.59
N ASP A 26 -22.88 22.34 -5.43
CA ASP A 26 -22.78 22.28 -6.89
C ASP A 26 -21.78 23.28 -7.53
N ASP A 27 -21.28 24.26 -6.78
CA ASP A 27 -20.43 25.36 -7.28
C ASP A 27 -19.01 25.39 -6.66
N GLN A 28 -18.60 24.37 -5.88
CA GLN A 28 -17.27 24.36 -5.25
C GLN A 28 -16.29 23.46 -6.02
N PRO A 29 -15.01 23.89 -6.16
CA PRO A 29 -13.98 23.10 -6.82
C PRO A 29 -13.77 21.78 -6.05
N GLN A 30 -13.66 20.67 -6.80
CA GLN A 30 -13.39 19.34 -6.24
C GLN A 30 -12.12 19.36 -5.37
N ARG A 31 -12.29 19.13 -4.08
CA ARG A 31 -11.16 19.00 -3.15
C ARG A 31 -10.72 17.54 -3.11
N VAL A 32 -9.44 17.31 -3.37
CA VAL A 32 -8.82 15.98 -3.24
C VAL A 32 -8.29 15.82 -1.82
N PHE A 33 -8.86 14.91 -1.06
CA PHE A 33 -8.37 14.55 0.27
C PHE A 33 -7.46 13.33 0.14
N SER A 34 -6.28 13.39 0.74
CA SER A 34 -5.35 12.26 0.81
C SER A 34 -5.20 11.83 2.26
N ALA A 35 -5.68 10.64 2.57
CA ALA A 35 -5.50 10.02 3.88
C ALA A 35 -4.57 8.80 3.75
N PRO A 36 -3.72 8.53 4.77
CA PRO A 36 -2.85 7.36 4.75
C PRO A 36 -3.67 6.07 4.85
N THR A 37 -3.35 5.10 4.01
CA THR A 37 -3.98 3.78 4.06
C THR A 37 -3.63 3.06 5.37
N THR A 38 -4.58 3.00 6.29
CA THR A 38 -4.43 2.34 7.59
C THR A 38 -4.44 0.81 7.46
N ALA A 39 -4.04 0.10 8.51
CA ALA A 39 -4.16 -1.37 8.57
C ALA A 39 -5.63 -1.81 8.43
N GLY A 40 -6.58 -1.07 9.04
CA GLY A 40 -8.01 -1.32 8.91
C GLY A 40 -8.50 -1.24 7.47
N ILE A 41 -8.15 -0.16 6.76
CA ILE A 41 -8.49 0.01 5.34
C ILE A 41 -7.95 -1.16 4.50
N ARG A 42 -6.69 -1.57 4.71
CA ARG A 42 -6.11 -2.71 3.99
C ARG A 42 -6.87 -4.01 4.24
N THR A 43 -7.27 -4.25 5.50
CA THR A 43 -8.04 -5.45 5.86
C THR A 43 -9.38 -5.46 5.16
N VAL A 44 -10.12 -4.36 5.16
CA VAL A 44 -11.42 -4.25 4.49
C VAL A 44 -11.28 -4.45 2.98
N VAL A 45 -10.29 -3.83 2.35
CA VAL A 45 -10.00 -4.01 0.92
C VAL A 45 -9.70 -5.49 0.60
N GLN A 46 -8.89 -6.16 1.43
CA GLN A 46 -8.59 -7.58 1.25
C GLN A 46 -9.83 -8.46 1.41
N GLN A 47 -10.74 -8.12 2.32
CA GLN A 47 -12.02 -8.81 2.49
C GLN A 47 -12.98 -8.60 1.30
N ILE A 48 -12.95 -7.43 0.67
CA ILE A 48 -13.71 -7.15 -0.57
C ILE A 48 -13.17 -8.01 -1.72
N ILE A 49 -11.84 -8.05 -1.88
CA ILE A 49 -11.19 -8.82 -2.95
C ILE A 49 -11.47 -10.32 -2.78
N ASN A 50 -11.38 -10.83 -1.55
CA ASN A 50 -11.55 -12.24 -1.22
C ASN A 50 -12.99 -12.57 -0.76
N CYS A 51 -13.99 -11.89 -1.30
CA CYS A 51 -15.39 -12.11 -0.93
C CYS A 51 -15.84 -13.56 -1.21
N PRO A 52 -16.20 -14.37 -0.19
CA PRO A 52 -16.55 -15.77 -0.38
C PRO A 52 -18.01 -15.99 -0.84
N PHE A 53 -18.80 -14.92 -0.94
CA PHE A 53 -20.24 -15.00 -1.21
C PHE A 53 -20.56 -14.79 -2.69
N SER A 54 -21.76 -15.25 -3.10
CA SER A 54 -22.31 -15.08 -4.44
C SER A 54 -23.72 -14.49 -4.41
N GLY A 55 -24.24 -14.05 -5.55
CA GLY A 55 -25.63 -13.58 -5.70
C GLY A 55 -25.99 -12.38 -4.82
N VAL A 56 -27.14 -12.43 -4.18
CA VAL A 56 -27.68 -11.36 -3.32
C VAL A 56 -26.82 -11.17 -2.07
N THR A 57 -26.32 -12.26 -1.49
CA THR A 57 -25.45 -12.23 -0.30
C THR A 57 -24.14 -11.49 -0.58
N LYS A 58 -23.53 -11.70 -1.75
CA LYS A 58 -22.36 -10.94 -2.19
C LYS A 58 -22.66 -9.44 -2.26
N ARG A 59 -23.79 -9.06 -2.84
CA ARG A 59 -24.20 -7.65 -2.96
C ARG A 59 -24.33 -7.01 -1.58
N LEU A 60 -25.03 -7.66 -0.66
CA LEU A 60 -25.23 -7.16 0.71
C LEU A 60 -23.89 -7.05 1.47
N TYR A 61 -23.05 -8.07 1.36
CA TYR A 61 -21.71 -8.06 1.97
C TYR A 61 -20.85 -6.91 1.45
N LEU A 62 -20.80 -6.71 0.14
CA LEU A 62 -20.01 -5.63 -0.47
C LEU A 62 -20.55 -4.25 -0.09
N GLN A 63 -21.88 -4.07 0.00
CA GLN A 63 -22.48 -2.82 0.49
C GLN A 63 -22.02 -2.52 1.92
N GLY A 64 -22.06 -3.51 2.83
CA GLY A 64 -21.57 -3.35 4.20
C GLY A 64 -20.08 -2.99 4.25
N LYS A 65 -19.26 -3.62 3.41
CA LYS A 65 -17.81 -3.33 3.32
C LYS A 65 -17.52 -1.94 2.75
N VAL A 66 -18.31 -1.46 1.81
CA VAL A 66 -18.19 -0.09 1.30
C VAL A 66 -18.48 0.93 2.41
N LEU A 67 -19.54 0.71 3.22
CA LEU A 67 -19.86 1.58 4.34
C LEU A 67 -18.75 1.57 5.42
N GLU A 68 -18.23 0.39 5.75
CA GLU A 68 -17.09 0.25 6.66
C GLU A 68 -15.85 1.00 6.13
N LEU A 69 -15.56 0.87 4.85
CA LEU A 69 -14.45 1.58 4.21
C LEU A 69 -14.64 3.09 4.26
N MET A 70 -15.86 3.57 4.01
CA MET A 70 -16.20 5.00 4.10
C MET A 70 -16.02 5.52 5.52
N ALA A 71 -16.51 4.79 6.54
CA ALA A 71 -16.35 5.18 7.94
C ALA A 71 -14.87 5.30 8.34
N LEU A 72 -14.03 4.31 7.95
CA LEU A 72 -12.60 4.35 8.21
C LEU A 72 -11.87 5.50 7.47
N GLN A 73 -12.35 5.90 6.29
CA GLN A 73 -11.80 7.02 5.56
C GLN A 73 -12.20 8.36 6.19
N ILE A 74 -13.45 8.51 6.60
CA ILE A 74 -13.96 9.70 7.30
C ILE A 74 -13.20 9.87 8.62
N GLU A 75 -13.08 8.80 9.42
CA GLU A 75 -12.27 8.80 10.65
C GLU A 75 -10.83 9.25 10.38
N GLY A 76 -10.22 8.75 9.31
CA GLY A 76 -8.86 9.13 8.90
C GLY A 76 -8.72 10.61 8.48
N ILE A 77 -9.81 11.24 8.03
CA ILE A 77 -9.87 12.66 7.65
C ILE A 77 -10.25 13.54 8.87
N SER A 78 -11.23 13.09 9.66
CA SER A 78 -11.77 13.81 10.83
C SER A 78 -10.88 13.68 12.07
N ALA A 79 -10.07 12.61 12.17
CA ALA A 79 -9.12 12.51 13.27
C ALA A 79 -8.27 13.78 13.29
N PRO A 80 -8.20 14.51 14.44
CA PRO A 80 -7.40 15.72 14.52
C PRO A 80 -6.02 15.34 14.02
N VAL A 81 -5.64 15.92 12.90
CA VAL A 81 -4.29 15.76 12.34
C VAL A 81 -3.41 16.15 13.49
N HIS A 82 -2.86 15.15 14.17
CA HIS A 82 -1.74 15.40 15.05
C HIS A 82 -0.72 16.08 14.14
N GLN A 83 -0.69 17.42 14.18
CA GLN A 83 0.15 18.30 13.35
C GLN A 83 1.63 17.88 13.36
N ASN A 84 1.96 16.94 14.22
CA ASN A 84 3.28 16.31 14.36
C ASN A 84 3.48 15.04 13.49
N ARG A 85 2.51 14.63 12.68
CA ARG A 85 2.63 13.40 11.85
C ARG A 85 2.81 13.64 10.36
N ALA A 86 2.39 14.76 9.82
CA ALA A 86 2.65 15.10 8.42
C ALA A 86 4.17 15.29 8.22
N LEU A 87 4.72 14.60 7.24
CA LEU A 87 6.09 14.84 6.82
C LEU A 87 6.16 16.17 6.07
N LYS A 88 7.19 16.96 6.31
CA LYS A 88 7.45 18.16 5.50
C LYS A 88 7.58 17.75 4.02
N PRO A 89 7.14 18.57 3.05
CA PRO A 89 7.25 18.25 1.62
C PRO A 89 8.65 17.84 1.20
N GLU A 90 9.67 18.49 1.75
CA GLU A 90 11.07 18.14 1.54
C GLU A 90 11.40 16.71 2.02
N THR A 91 10.89 16.31 3.18
CA THR A 91 11.07 14.95 3.71
C THR A 91 10.36 13.92 2.83
N VAL A 92 9.20 14.26 2.29
CA VAL A 92 8.47 13.41 1.32
C VAL A 92 9.34 13.16 0.10
N ALA A 93 9.89 14.20 -0.51
CA ALA A 93 10.78 14.09 -1.67
C ALA A 93 12.01 13.21 -1.37
N ARG A 94 12.63 13.38 -0.19
CA ARG A 94 13.78 12.57 0.23
C ARG A 94 13.44 11.09 0.43
N VAL A 95 12.26 10.79 0.99
CA VAL A 95 11.80 9.40 1.14
C VAL A 95 11.50 8.77 -0.22
N GLN A 96 10.90 9.51 -1.14
CA GLN A 96 10.69 9.07 -2.52
C GLN A 96 12.02 8.81 -3.25
N GLN A 97 13.00 9.67 -3.07
CA GLN A 97 14.36 9.48 -3.59
C GLN A 97 14.99 8.20 -3.01
N ALA A 98 14.84 7.95 -1.71
CA ALA A 98 15.33 6.70 -1.10
C ALA A 98 14.65 5.46 -1.70
N ALA A 99 13.36 5.53 -1.97
CA ALA A 99 12.63 4.44 -2.64
C ALA A 99 13.15 4.19 -4.06
N MET A 100 13.48 5.24 -4.83
CA MET A 100 14.10 5.10 -6.15
C MET A 100 15.50 4.47 -6.07
N ILE A 101 16.33 4.87 -5.11
CA ILE A 101 17.66 4.27 -4.89
C ILE A 101 17.54 2.77 -4.60
N LEU A 102 16.59 2.35 -3.77
CA LEU A 102 16.36 0.93 -3.49
C LEU A 102 15.93 0.16 -4.75
N ARG A 103 15.08 0.74 -5.60
CA ARG A 103 14.65 0.11 -6.86
C ARG A 103 15.80 -0.08 -7.84
N SER A 104 16.73 0.87 -7.91
CA SER A 104 17.88 0.78 -8.81
C SER A 104 19.00 -0.13 -8.30
N HIS A 105 18.96 -0.55 -7.03
CA HIS A 105 20.00 -1.36 -6.39
C HIS A 105 19.41 -2.58 -5.67
N LEU A 106 18.57 -3.36 -6.37
CA LEU A 106 17.88 -4.51 -5.77
C LEU A 106 18.86 -5.61 -5.33
N GLU A 107 19.90 -5.86 -6.09
CA GLU A 107 20.90 -6.90 -5.80
C GLU A 107 21.76 -6.50 -4.60
N PHE A 108 22.35 -5.32 -4.64
CA PHE A 108 23.26 -4.77 -3.61
C PHE A 108 22.74 -3.43 -3.05
N PRO A 109 21.66 -3.45 -2.27
CA PRO A 109 21.10 -2.20 -1.74
C PRO A 109 22.03 -1.58 -0.69
N PRO A 110 22.08 -0.25 -0.59
CA PRO A 110 22.75 0.40 0.51
C PRO A 110 22.09 0.01 1.83
N CYS A 111 22.87 -0.12 2.90
CA CYS A 111 22.30 -0.32 4.22
C CYS A 111 21.45 0.90 4.62
N GLN A 112 20.49 0.68 5.52
CA GLN A 112 19.50 1.70 5.89
C GLN A 112 20.12 3.02 6.36
N THR A 113 21.20 2.95 7.14
CA THR A 113 21.93 4.13 7.63
C THR A 113 22.64 4.87 6.50
N THR A 114 23.24 4.15 5.55
CA THR A 114 23.84 4.73 4.34
C THR A 114 22.79 5.39 3.47
N LEU A 115 21.66 4.71 3.25
CA LEU A 115 20.53 5.24 2.47
C LEU A 115 20.00 6.54 3.09
N ALA A 116 19.79 6.57 4.41
CA ALA A 116 19.34 7.77 5.13
C ALA A 116 20.30 8.94 4.93
N ARG A 117 21.61 8.69 5.04
CA ARG A 117 22.66 9.69 4.81
C ARG A 117 22.69 10.19 3.36
N GLN A 118 22.57 9.30 2.38
CA GLN A 118 22.54 9.66 0.96
C GLN A 118 21.41 10.62 0.63
N VAL A 119 20.22 10.43 1.24
CA VAL A 119 19.07 11.31 1.01
C VAL A 119 18.96 12.45 2.04
N GLY A 120 19.94 12.59 2.95
CA GLY A 120 20.04 13.72 3.88
C GLY A 120 18.96 13.73 4.96
N VAL A 121 18.56 12.55 5.47
CA VAL A 121 17.65 12.42 6.61
C VAL A 121 18.23 11.51 7.68
N SER A 122 17.70 11.60 8.92
CA SER A 122 18.04 10.63 9.96
C SER A 122 17.40 9.26 9.68
N ASP A 123 18.01 8.19 10.19
CA ASP A 123 17.47 6.83 10.11
C ASP A 123 16.03 6.72 10.67
N ARG A 124 15.76 7.42 11.78
CA ARG A 124 14.43 7.53 12.38
C ARG A 124 13.42 8.20 11.40
N THR A 125 13.84 9.28 10.74
CA THR A 125 13.02 10.01 9.77
C THR A 125 12.74 9.14 8.55
N LEU A 126 13.74 8.41 8.05
CA LEU A 126 13.58 7.50 6.92
C LEU A 126 12.57 6.40 7.25
N ARG A 127 12.73 5.70 8.39
CA ARG A 127 11.79 4.64 8.83
C ARG A 127 10.37 5.17 8.98
N ARG A 128 10.21 6.32 9.63
CA ARG A 128 8.91 6.98 9.80
C ARG A 128 8.31 7.35 8.44
N GLY A 129 9.12 7.88 7.52
CA GLY A 129 8.70 8.26 6.17
C GLY A 129 8.20 7.06 5.36
N PHE A 130 8.94 5.96 5.34
CA PHE A 130 8.50 4.72 4.68
C PHE A 130 7.18 4.20 5.26
N LYS A 131 7.02 4.24 6.58
CA LYS A 131 5.78 3.79 7.23
C LYS A 131 4.59 4.68 6.88
N LEU A 132 4.78 6.00 6.86
CA LEU A 132 3.70 6.96 6.60
C LEU A 132 3.34 7.05 5.11
N LEU A 133 4.34 7.11 4.21
CA LEU A 133 4.11 7.32 2.78
C LEU A 133 3.85 6.02 2.02
N LEU A 134 4.56 4.95 2.38
CA LEU A 134 4.55 3.69 1.63
C LEU A 134 3.87 2.55 2.42
N GLY A 135 3.41 2.82 3.64
CA GLY A 135 2.69 1.86 4.47
C GLY A 135 3.54 0.68 4.98
N THR A 136 4.84 0.67 4.71
CA THR A 136 5.74 -0.45 4.99
C THR A 136 7.06 0.01 5.62
N THR A 137 7.91 -0.93 6.02
CA THR A 137 9.29 -0.64 6.44
C THR A 137 10.21 -0.51 5.24
N VAL A 138 11.41 0.07 5.42
CA VAL A 138 12.43 0.13 4.36
C VAL A 138 12.75 -1.26 3.79
N LEU A 139 12.96 -2.24 4.68
CA LEU A 139 13.22 -3.64 4.29
C LEU A 139 12.00 -4.29 3.64
N GLY A 140 10.79 -4.05 4.16
CA GLY A 140 9.55 -4.55 3.56
C GLY A 140 9.35 -4.03 2.15
N TYR A 141 9.63 -2.75 1.93
CA TYR A 141 9.60 -2.15 0.59
C TYR A 141 10.60 -2.81 -0.36
N LEU A 142 11.86 -2.96 0.07
CA LEU A 142 12.89 -3.64 -0.72
C LEU A 142 12.48 -5.07 -1.07
N THR A 143 11.97 -5.82 -0.10
CA THR A 143 11.49 -7.19 -0.31
C THR A 143 10.39 -7.25 -1.37
N GLU A 144 9.42 -6.35 -1.29
CA GLU A 144 8.33 -6.26 -2.29
C GLU A 144 8.88 -5.95 -3.69
N GLN A 145 9.79 -4.97 -3.81
CA GLN A 145 10.39 -4.63 -5.11
C GLN A 145 11.20 -5.80 -5.70
N ARG A 146 11.93 -6.54 -4.86
CA ARG A 146 12.66 -7.75 -5.27
C ARG A 146 11.74 -8.84 -5.79
N LEU A 147 10.61 -9.05 -5.14
CA LEU A 147 9.62 -10.06 -5.54
C LEU A 147 8.93 -9.67 -6.85
N LEU A 148 8.57 -8.41 -7.03
CA LEU A 148 8.00 -7.91 -8.29
C LEU A 148 8.98 -8.04 -9.45
N TYR A 149 10.24 -7.69 -9.22
CA TYR A 149 11.30 -7.85 -10.24
C TYR A 149 11.55 -9.33 -10.57
N ALA A 150 11.53 -10.20 -9.54
CA ALA A 150 11.65 -11.64 -9.74
C ALA A 150 10.49 -12.22 -10.56
N GLU A 151 9.26 -11.78 -10.30
CA GLU A 151 8.09 -12.20 -11.08
C GLU A 151 8.26 -11.82 -12.55
N GLN A 152 8.69 -10.60 -12.83
CA GLN A 152 8.96 -10.14 -14.19
C GLN A 152 10.03 -11.00 -14.86
N LEU A 153 11.19 -11.22 -14.22
CA LEU A 153 12.25 -12.05 -14.77
C LEU A 153 11.80 -13.48 -15.06
N LEU A 154 11.02 -14.09 -14.15
CA LEU A 154 10.52 -15.46 -14.33
C LEU A 154 9.51 -15.58 -15.47
N ARG A 155 8.79 -14.52 -15.82
CA ARG A 155 7.84 -14.51 -16.93
C ARG A 155 8.45 -14.18 -18.26
N ASP A 156 9.37 -13.22 -18.27
CA ASP A 156 9.84 -12.57 -19.51
C ASP A 156 11.18 -13.15 -20.00
N THR A 157 11.85 -13.99 -19.22
CA THR A 157 13.17 -14.50 -19.55
C THR A 157 13.27 -16.01 -19.44
N SER A 158 14.27 -16.59 -20.08
CA SER A 158 14.63 -18.01 -19.97
C SER A 158 15.58 -18.31 -18.80
N LEU A 159 15.70 -17.39 -17.83
CA LEU A 159 16.56 -17.55 -16.66
C LEU A 159 16.05 -18.66 -15.75
N SER A 160 16.99 -19.41 -15.19
CA SER A 160 16.67 -20.38 -14.14
C SER A 160 16.20 -19.68 -12.86
N VAL A 161 15.36 -20.36 -12.06
CA VAL A 161 14.93 -19.83 -10.76
C VAL A 161 16.13 -19.45 -9.89
N THR A 162 17.22 -20.22 -9.95
CA THR A 162 18.43 -19.95 -9.18
C THR A 162 19.07 -18.62 -9.58
N GLU A 163 19.21 -18.37 -10.89
CA GLU A 163 19.75 -17.09 -11.39
C GLU A 163 18.88 -15.91 -10.99
N VAL A 164 17.55 -16.06 -11.08
CA VAL A 164 16.60 -15.01 -10.65
C VAL A 164 16.75 -14.69 -9.16
N VAL A 165 16.90 -15.70 -8.31
CA VAL A 165 17.12 -15.54 -6.86
C VAL A 165 18.33 -14.64 -6.59
N TYR A 166 19.46 -14.93 -7.23
CA TYR A 166 20.68 -14.12 -7.04
C TYR A 166 20.56 -12.72 -7.61
N ARG A 167 20.01 -12.54 -8.81
CA ARG A 167 19.79 -11.22 -9.42
C ARG A 167 18.85 -10.33 -8.62
N CYS A 168 17.92 -10.95 -7.89
CA CYS A 168 17.04 -10.22 -6.98
C CYS A 168 17.66 -9.97 -5.59
N GLY A 169 18.93 -10.33 -5.38
CA GLY A 169 19.66 -10.09 -4.15
C GLY A 169 19.25 -11.00 -2.98
N TYR A 170 18.71 -12.20 -3.26
CA TYR A 170 18.49 -13.21 -2.25
C TYR A 170 19.67 -14.17 -2.18
N SER A 171 20.17 -14.40 -0.97
CA SER A 171 21.24 -15.39 -0.70
C SER A 171 20.70 -16.80 -0.46
N ASN A 172 19.41 -16.94 -0.13
CA ASN A 172 18.78 -18.21 0.21
C ASN A 172 17.54 -18.45 -0.65
N GLN A 173 17.58 -19.52 -1.44
CA GLN A 173 16.51 -19.91 -2.35
C GLN A 173 15.22 -20.34 -1.63
N GLY A 174 15.34 -20.97 -0.46
CA GLY A 174 14.18 -21.38 0.33
C GLY A 174 13.42 -20.17 0.90
N HIS A 175 14.13 -19.19 1.43
CA HIS A 175 13.53 -17.93 1.90
C HIS A 175 12.85 -17.16 0.76
N PHE A 176 13.49 -17.12 -0.41
CA PHE A 176 12.89 -16.51 -1.60
C PHE A 176 11.61 -17.25 -2.01
N ALA A 177 11.65 -18.58 -2.15
CA ALA A 177 10.51 -19.38 -2.58
C ALA A 177 9.30 -19.21 -1.63
N ALA A 178 9.54 -19.20 -0.31
CA ALA A 178 8.52 -18.98 0.70
C ALA A 178 7.92 -17.57 0.61
N ALA A 179 8.75 -16.53 0.46
CA ALA A 179 8.31 -15.15 0.30
C ALA A 179 7.52 -14.95 -1.00
N PHE A 180 7.99 -15.52 -2.09
CA PHE A 180 7.36 -15.48 -3.40
C PHE A 180 5.97 -16.15 -3.38
N LYS A 181 5.89 -17.38 -2.84
CA LYS A 181 4.62 -18.10 -2.70
C LYS A 181 3.62 -17.34 -1.83
N ARG A 182 4.08 -16.76 -0.71
CA ARG A 182 3.22 -15.94 0.16
C ARG A 182 2.68 -14.70 -0.56
N ARG A 183 3.46 -14.10 -1.47
CA ARG A 183 3.09 -12.88 -2.19
C ARG A 183 2.17 -13.14 -3.38
N PHE A 184 2.45 -14.19 -4.16
CA PHE A 184 1.80 -14.45 -5.46
C PHE A 184 0.90 -15.70 -5.46
N GLY A 185 0.82 -16.46 -4.38
CA GLY A 185 0.03 -17.70 -4.29
C GLY A 185 0.61 -18.90 -5.01
N ILE A 186 1.63 -18.72 -5.86
CA ILE A 186 2.30 -19.76 -6.65
C ILE A 186 3.80 -19.80 -6.34
N THR A 187 4.43 -20.93 -6.64
CA THR A 187 5.87 -21.07 -6.51
C THR A 187 6.62 -20.37 -7.66
N PRO A 188 7.90 -19.99 -7.48
CA PRO A 188 8.71 -19.43 -8.56
C PRO A 188 8.77 -20.32 -9.81
N LYS A 189 8.85 -21.65 -9.61
CA LYS A 189 8.86 -22.64 -10.70
C LYS A 189 7.54 -22.62 -11.48
N GLN A 190 6.41 -22.58 -10.79
CA GLN A 190 5.09 -22.46 -11.44
C GLN A 190 4.96 -21.14 -12.20
N CYS A 191 5.48 -20.04 -11.66
CA CYS A 191 5.51 -18.76 -12.34
C CYS A 191 6.32 -18.82 -13.64
N ALA A 192 7.51 -19.42 -13.62
CA ALA A 192 8.36 -19.64 -14.80
C ALA A 192 7.70 -20.51 -15.88
N MET A 193 6.82 -21.46 -15.47
CA MET A 193 6.05 -22.29 -16.39
C MET A 193 4.76 -21.62 -16.91
N GLY A 194 4.54 -20.33 -16.62
CA GLY A 194 3.35 -19.59 -17.06
C GLY A 194 2.09 -19.86 -16.24
N CYS A 195 2.17 -20.58 -15.13
CA CYS A 195 1.02 -20.79 -14.24
C CYS A 195 0.65 -19.49 -13.54
N LYS A 196 -0.62 -19.10 -13.64
CA LYS A 196 -1.15 -17.98 -12.85
C LYS A 196 -1.58 -18.49 -11.47
N GLY A 197 -1.27 -17.73 -10.42
CA GLY A 197 -1.80 -18.02 -9.09
C GLY A 197 -3.32 -17.89 -9.09
N VAL A 198 -3.99 -18.87 -8.50
CA VAL A 198 -5.41 -18.75 -8.16
C VAL A 198 -5.46 -17.92 -6.87
N ASN A 199 -5.97 -16.68 -6.96
CA ASN A 199 -6.31 -15.86 -5.80
C ASN A 199 -7.71 -16.23 -5.33
#